data_f218ecad920dddb0b3227c001d7135d5
#
_entry.id   f218ecad920dddb0b3227c001d7135d5
#
_cell.length_a   1.000
_cell.length_b   1.000
_cell.length_c   1.000
_cell.angle_alpha   90.00
_cell.angle_beta   90.00
_cell.angle_gamma   90.00
#
_symmetry.space_group_name_H-M   'P 1'
#
loop_
_entity.id
_entity.type
_entity.pdbx_description
1 polymer ?
#
loop_
_entity_poly.entity_id
_entity_poly.type
_entity_poly.pdbx_seq_one_letter_code
_entity_poly.pdbx_strand_id
1 'polypeptide(L)'
;YPVISMDATITHKGSCKQLLGENPSQQLRDAWSAEKCVNENTPPCFIVHCQDDPTVMVENAIRMYQALTLHHVKAEMLLLPTGAHGWGFSKQIPQKEVFEAAMNQFILQQIQ
;
A
#
# COMPACT_ATOMS: atom_id res chain seq x y z
N TYR A 1 3.72 3.15 -2.08
CA TYR A 1 3.09 4.12 -1.17
C TYR A 1 1.59 4.30 -1.44
N PRO A 2 0.82 3.21 -1.43
CA PRO A 2 -0.58 3.25 -1.86
C PRO A 2 -1.51 3.80 -0.79
N VAL A 3 -2.57 4.48 -1.22
CA VAL A 3 -3.75 4.72 -0.40
C VAL A 3 -4.58 3.43 -0.42
N ILE A 4 -4.66 2.75 0.70
CA ILE A 4 -5.33 1.46 0.84
C ILE A 4 -6.65 1.59 1.59
N SER A 5 -6.58 2.17 2.79
CA SER A 5 -7.71 2.23 3.71
C SER A 5 -8.50 3.52 3.58
N MET A 6 -9.81 3.40 3.66
CA MET A 6 -10.73 4.55 3.81
C MET A 6 -11.10 4.81 5.28
N ASP A 7 -10.48 4.09 6.22
CA ASP A 7 -10.62 4.34 7.66
C ASP A 7 -10.21 5.78 7.97
N ALA A 8 -11.08 6.52 8.65
CA ALA A 8 -10.90 7.94 8.94
C ALA A 8 -9.60 8.25 9.71
N THR A 9 -9.05 7.27 10.45
CA THR A 9 -7.84 7.44 11.27
C THR A 9 -6.55 7.35 10.48
N ILE A 10 -6.54 6.68 9.31
CA ILE A 10 -5.31 6.46 8.53
C ILE A 10 -5.42 6.81 7.06
N THR A 11 -6.62 7.06 6.54
CA THR A 11 -6.82 7.36 5.11
C THR A 11 -6.11 8.66 4.69
N HIS A 12 -5.76 8.74 3.43
CA HIS A 12 -5.45 10.03 2.81
C HIS A 12 -6.75 10.79 2.57
N LYS A 13 -6.98 11.85 3.33
CA LYS A 13 -8.26 12.57 3.38
C LYS A 13 -8.71 13.09 2.01
N GLY A 14 -7.77 13.64 1.22
CA GLY A 14 -8.06 14.14 -0.12
C GLY A 14 -8.55 13.02 -1.06
N SER A 15 -7.90 11.87 -1.06
CA SER A 15 -8.32 10.72 -1.86
C SER A 15 -9.68 10.18 -1.43
N CYS A 16 -9.89 10.05 -0.13
CA CYS A 16 -11.17 9.60 0.42
C CYS A 16 -12.32 10.54 0.01
N LYS A 17 -12.12 11.86 0.15
CA LYS A 17 -13.11 12.85 -0.26
C LYS A 17 -13.43 12.78 -1.75
N GLN A 18 -12.43 12.67 -2.61
CA GLN A 18 -12.62 12.56 -4.05
C GLN A 18 -13.35 11.28 -4.47
N LEU A 19 -13.08 10.18 -3.78
CA LEU A 19 -13.67 8.89 -4.09
C LEU A 19 -15.09 8.72 -3.50
N LEU A 20 -15.28 9.12 -2.24
CA LEU A 20 -16.47 8.79 -1.46
C LEU A 20 -17.33 10.00 -1.07
N GLY A 21 -16.88 11.23 -1.33
CA GLY A 21 -17.56 12.46 -0.93
C GLY A 21 -17.15 12.96 0.46
N GLU A 22 -17.83 14.02 0.94
CA GLU A 22 -17.43 14.74 2.15
C GLU A 22 -17.59 13.93 3.45
N ASN A 23 -18.70 13.21 3.59
CA ASN A 23 -19.06 12.52 4.84
C ASN A 23 -19.52 11.09 4.54
N PRO A 24 -18.61 10.19 4.06
CA PRO A 24 -19.00 8.84 3.75
C PRO A 24 -19.38 8.06 5.00
N SER A 25 -20.40 7.20 4.87
CA SER A 25 -20.79 6.27 5.92
C SER A 25 -19.68 5.25 6.22
N GLN A 26 -19.69 4.64 7.39
CA GLN A 26 -18.75 3.57 7.72
C GLN A 26 -18.87 2.38 6.74
N GLN A 27 -20.10 2.05 6.37
CA GLN A 27 -20.34 0.99 5.37
C GLN A 27 -19.68 1.28 4.03
N LEU A 28 -19.75 2.54 3.56
CA LEU A 28 -19.10 2.95 2.32
C LEU A 28 -17.57 2.92 2.44
N ARG A 29 -17.03 3.39 3.56
CA ARG A 29 -15.59 3.30 3.86
C ARG A 29 -15.11 1.85 3.85
N ASP A 30 -15.84 0.95 4.48
CA ASP A 30 -15.49 -0.47 4.55
C ASP A 30 -15.52 -1.13 3.17
N ALA A 31 -16.52 -0.80 2.35
CA ALA A 31 -16.63 -1.33 0.99
C ALA A 31 -15.49 -0.89 0.06
N TRP A 32 -14.87 0.26 0.32
CA TRP A 32 -13.81 0.83 -0.51
C TRP A 32 -12.42 0.81 0.14
N SER A 33 -12.29 0.18 1.29
CA SER A 33 -10.99 -0.08 1.92
C SER A 33 -10.40 -1.37 1.33
N ALA A 34 -9.31 -1.24 0.56
CA ALA A 34 -8.75 -2.36 -0.18
C ALA A 34 -8.34 -3.54 0.72
N GLU A 35 -7.84 -3.26 1.92
CA GLU A 35 -7.49 -4.29 2.91
C GLU A 35 -8.68 -5.14 3.37
N LYS A 36 -9.89 -4.61 3.27
CA LYS A 36 -11.14 -5.33 3.60
C LYS A 36 -11.71 -6.12 2.42
N CYS A 37 -11.17 -5.93 1.24
CA CYS A 37 -11.59 -6.61 0.00
C CYS A 37 -10.68 -7.77 -0.37
N VAL A 38 -9.60 -8.02 0.37
CA VAL A 38 -8.69 -9.13 0.14
C VAL A 38 -9.39 -10.46 0.38
N ASN A 39 -9.15 -11.42 -0.53
CA ASN A 39 -9.62 -12.79 -0.42
C ASN A 39 -8.60 -13.76 -1.06
N GLU A 40 -8.89 -15.05 -1.05
CA GLU A 40 -8.01 -16.10 -1.56
C GLU A 40 -7.70 -15.99 -3.07
N ASN A 41 -8.48 -15.23 -3.82
CA ASN A 41 -8.25 -14.99 -5.25
C ASN A 41 -7.45 -13.71 -5.53
N THR A 42 -7.08 -12.98 -4.48
CA THR A 42 -6.25 -11.78 -4.62
C THR A 42 -4.87 -12.19 -5.16
N PRO A 43 -4.36 -11.55 -6.23
CA PRO A 43 -3.07 -11.91 -6.80
C PRO A 43 -1.91 -11.59 -5.86
N PRO A 44 -0.74 -12.21 -6.09
CA PRO A 44 0.49 -11.87 -5.35
C PRO A 44 0.79 -10.37 -5.39
N CYS A 45 1.19 -9.81 -4.26
CA CYS A 45 1.41 -8.38 -4.10
C CYS A 45 2.82 -8.05 -3.61
N PHE A 46 3.43 -7.04 -4.23
CA PHE A 46 4.62 -6.36 -3.71
C PHE A 46 4.26 -4.96 -3.26
N ILE A 47 4.54 -4.63 -2.01
CA ILE A 47 4.20 -3.34 -1.41
C ILE A 47 5.49 -2.65 -0.97
N VAL A 48 5.66 -1.37 -1.34
CA VAL A 48 6.76 -0.54 -0.85
C VAL A 48 6.21 0.78 -0.31
N HIS A 49 6.73 1.23 0.83
CA HIS A 49 6.32 2.46 1.49
C HIS A 49 7.48 3.02 2.31
N CYS A 50 7.53 4.34 2.45
CA CYS A 50 8.50 4.98 3.34
C CYS A 50 7.88 5.31 4.70
N GLN A 51 8.63 5.05 5.77
CA GLN A 51 8.18 5.35 7.14
C GLN A 51 7.95 6.85 7.37
N ASP A 52 8.70 7.69 6.66
CA ASP A 52 8.64 9.14 6.74
C ASP A 52 7.65 9.79 5.76
N ASP A 53 6.78 9.00 5.11
CA ASP A 53 5.80 9.51 4.16
C ASP A 53 4.81 10.48 4.86
N PRO A 54 4.83 11.80 4.53
CA PRO A 54 3.97 12.78 5.17
C PRO A 54 2.59 12.88 4.53
N THR A 55 2.38 12.23 3.39
CA THR A 55 1.16 12.32 2.57
C THR A 55 0.23 11.14 2.83
N VAL A 56 0.77 9.93 2.74
CA VAL A 56 0.03 8.68 2.97
C VAL A 56 0.68 7.93 4.12
N MET A 57 -0.03 7.77 5.21
CA MET A 57 0.46 7.07 6.40
C MET A 57 0.88 5.65 6.06
N VAL A 58 2.05 5.24 6.53
CA VAL A 58 2.62 3.90 6.29
C VAL A 58 1.72 2.77 6.76
N GLU A 59 0.83 3.03 7.71
CA GLU A 59 -0.19 2.10 8.19
C GLU A 59 -1.09 1.56 7.07
N ASN A 60 -1.28 2.32 5.98
CA ASN A 60 -1.99 1.82 4.80
C ASN A 60 -1.31 0.57 4.21
N ALA A 61 0.00 0.63 4.00
CA ALA A 61 0.79 -0.50 3.50
C ALA A 61 0.78 -1.67 4.49
N ILE A 62 0.94 -1.39 5.78
CA ILE A 62 0.98 -2.39 6.85
C ILE A 62 -0.36 -3.14 6.92
N ARG A 63 -1.49 -2.44 6.92
CA ARG A 63 -2.82 -3.07 6.95
C ARG A 63 -3.06 -3.96 5.72
N MET A 64 -2.66 -3.50 4.54
CA MET A 64 -2.78 -4.32 3.34
C MET A 64 -1.95 -5.60 3.45
N TYR A 65 -0.70 -5.50 3.88
CA TYR A 65 0.16 -6.66 4.07
C TYR A 65 -0.43 -7.66 5.08
N GLN A 66 -0.96 -7.16 6.19
CA GLN A 66 -1.63 -8.00 7.20
C GLN A 66 -2.86 -8.73 6.63
N ALA A 67 -3.68 -8.03 5.84
CA ALA A 67 -4.84 -8.63 5.19
C ALA A 67 -4.43 -9.72 4.19
N LEU A 68 -3.41 -9.47 3.36
CA LEU A 68 -2.88 -10.45 2.42
C LEU A 68 -2.37 -11.70 3.15
N THR A 69 -1.64 -11.50 4.24
CA THR A 69 -1.12 -12.60 5.07
C THR A 69 -2.25 -13.43 5.70
N LEU A 70 -3.28 -12.76 6.22
CA LEU A 70 -4.45 -13.43 6.82
C LEU A 70 -5.19 -14.33 5.82
N HIS A 71 -5.24 -13.91 4.56
CA HIS A 71 -5.89 -14.67 3.47
C HIS A 71 -4.92 -15.60 2.71
N HIS A 72 -3.72 -15.83 3.24
CA HIS A 72 -2.69 -16.68 2.64
C HIS A 72 -2.29 -16.26 1.22
N VAL A 73 -2.45 -14.99 0.89
CA VAL A 73 -1.98 -14.41 -0.38
C VAL A 73 -0.48 -14.17 -0.31
N LYS A 74 0.25 -14.59 -1.34
CA LYS A 74 1.69 -14.34 -1.44
C LYS A 74 1.96 -12.85 -1.50
N ALA A 75 2.72 -12.32 -0.55
CA ALA A 75 3.01 -10.90 -0.47
C ALA A 75 4.42 -10.64 0.06
N GLU A 76 5.04 -9.60 -0.48
CA GLU A 76 6.27 -9.02 0.07
C GLU A 76 6.04 -7.56 0.38
N MET A 77 6.59 -7.07 1.50
CA MET A 77 6.52 -5.67 1.88
C MET A 77 7.91 -5.14 2.19
N LEU A 78 8.28 -4.04 1.55
CA LEU A 78 9.51 -3.31 1.80
C LEU A 78 9.17 -1.95 2.43
N LEU A 79 9.54 -1.78 3.70
CA LEU A 79 9.45 -0.49 4.39
C LEU A 79 10.82 0.17 4.37
N LEU A 80 10.88 1.36 3.76
CA LEU A 80 12.10 2.17 3.69
C LEU A 80 12.07 3.23 4.79
N PRO A 81 13.19 3.53 5.44
CA PRO A 81 13.21 4.51 6.52
C PRO A 81 12.94 5.94 6.03
N THR A 82 13.41 6.29 4.84
CA THR A 82 13.30 7.63 4.27
C THR A 82 12.98 7.58 2.77
N GLY A 83 12.39 8.65 2.26
CA GLY A 83 12.03 8.79 0.84
C GLY A 83 10.75 9.59 0.63
N ALA A 84 10.01 9.86 1.69
CA ALA A 84 8.72 10.56 1.64
C ALA A 84 7.72 9.91 0.67
N HIS A 85 7.06 10.69 -0.19
CA HIS A 85 5.99 10.25 -1.08
C HIS A 85 6.26 10.65 -2.53
N GLY A 86 5.68 9.90 -3.49
CA GLY A 86 5.64 10.31 -4.89
C GLY A 86 6.94 10.10 -5.67
N TRP A 87 7.87 9.31 -5.16
CA TRP A 87 9.18 9.12 -5.78
C TRP A 87 9.16 8.19 -7.00
N GLY A 88 8.29 7.17 -7.05
CA GLY A 88 8.19 6.21 -8.16
C GLY A 88 9.54 5.61 -8.57
N PHE A 89 9.91 5.78 -9.83
CA PHE A 89 11.23 5.42 -10.35
C PHE A 89 12.23 6.58 -10.35
N SER A 90 12.00 7.61 -9.56
CA SER A 90 12.92 8.74 -9.42
C SER A 90 14.30 8.28 -8.98
N LYS A 91 15.35 8.90 -9.55
CA LYS A 91 16.74 8.66 -9.16
C LYS A 91 17.11 9.30 -7.82
N GLN A 92 16.18 10.05 -7.22
CA GLN A 92 16.45 10.87 -6.03
C GLN A 92 16.19 10.17 -4.70
N ILE A 93 15.61 8.96 -4.68
CA ILE A 93 15.38 8.25 -3.42
C ILE A 93 16.67 7.56 -2.93
N PRO A 94 17.00 7.65 -1.63
CA PRO A 94 18.23 7.07 -1.09
C PRO A 94 18.36 5.56 -1.27
N GLN A 95 17.24 4.82 -1.24
CA GLN A 95 17.24 3.35 -1.29
C GLN A 95 16.72 2.79 -2.63
N LYS A 96 16.90 3.54 -3.71
CA LYS A 96 16.41 3.14 -5.04
C LYS A 96 16.85 1.74 -5.45
N GLU A 97 18.14 1.44 -5.31
CA GLU A 97 18.72 0.15 -5.69
C GLU A 97 18.11 -1.01 -4.89
N VAL A 98 17.87 -0.80 -3.59
CA VAL A 98 17.22 -1.78 -2.71
C VAL A 98 15.80 -2.06 -3.18
N PHE A 99 15.04 -1.00 -3.45
CA PHE A 99 13.67 -1.12 -3.95
C PHE A 99 13.61 -1.84 -5.30
N GLU A 100 14.43 -1.41 -6.27
CA GLU A 100 14.43 -2.00 -7.61
C GLU A 100 14.85 -3.48 -7.60
N ALA A 101 15.86 -3.84 -6.79
CA ALA A 101 16.30 -5.21 -6.64
C ALA A 101 15.20 -6.11 -6.03
N ALA A 102 14.56 -5.66 -4.96
CA ALA A 102 13.48 -6.40 -4.31
C ALA A 102 12.26 -6.58 -5.24
N MET A 103 11.86 -5.53 -5.92
CA MET A 103 10.76 -5.57 -6.89
C MET A 103 11.05 -6.54 -8.05
N ASN A 104 12.24 -6.46 -8.62
CA ASN A 104 12.65 -7.34 -9.72
C ASN A 104 12.67 -8.80 -9.28
N GLN A 105 13.21 -9.09 -8.11
CA GLN A 105 13.20 -10.44 -7.55
C GLN A 105 11.79 -10.97 -7.35
N PHE A 106 10.89 -10.16 -6.80
CA PHE A 106 9.49 -10.53 -6.62
C PHE A 106 8.83 -10.85 -7.97
N ILE A 107 9.00 -10.01 -8.98
CA ILE A 107 8.44 -10.22 -10.33
C ILE A 107 8.94 -11.52 -10.93
N LEU A 108 10.26 -11.77 -10.88
CA LEU A 108 10.85 -13.00 -11.43
C LEU A 108 10.28 -14.27 -10.78
N GLN A 109 9.96 -14.22 -9.51
CA GLN A 109 9.34 -15.34 -8.80
C GLN A 109 7.90 -15.63 -9.27
N GLN A 110 7.19 -14.64 -9.85
CA GLN A 110 5.81 -14.84 -10.32
C GLN A 110 5.75 -15.42 -11.73
N ILE A 111 6.82 -15.30 -12.52
CA ILE A 111 6.86 -15.77 -13.92
C ILE A 111 7.61 -17.10 -14.09
N GLN A 112 8.05 -17.68 -13.02
CA GLN A 112 8.61 -19.03 -12.96
C GLN A 112 7.47 -20.03 -12.67
#